data_8f5c9b4e3a962b124ac424af524c8acc
#
_entry.id   8f5c9b4e3a962b124ac424af524c8acc
#
_cell.length_a   1.000
_cell.length_b   1.000
_cell.length_c   1.000
_cell.angle_alpha   90.00
_cell.angle_beta   90.00
_cell.angle_gamma   90.00
#
_symmetry.space_group_name_H-M   'P 1'
#
loop_
_entity.id
_entity.type
_entity.pdbx_description
1 polymer ?
#
loop_
_entity_poly.entity_id
_entity_poly.type
_entity_poly.pdbx_seq_one_letter_code
_entity_poly.pdbx_strand_id
1 'polypeptide(L)'
;MAKEFSILIGGAAGQGSRKAGFVIAQVFSQLGWQVRVMNDYQSLVRGGHNFSLIQVGQEKISYNNQLDYLIVLDQETIDKHQADLKSDGLVFCDDNLKAENCIQLPLNQIIEKTGGQKLSKNIILSVSLFKTLGFDWGSIEKVLKTEFKKSELVLEIAKVAFEQTQASEKIEAQEGNNLLLSGNQATALGACKAGLNFYSAYPMSPATGILHYLASQKDLGVKTVQLENELSVVNAALGAATTGQRAMVATSGGGFDLMTEALSFASLAEIPLVIVDSQRASASTGVPTYTGQADLNIALAGGHGDLVKLVIAPADGQQALVWTNRALNLAWTYQVPVIVLLDKEISEGNYTIASEELENLQKEKALLWSGSDEYLRYDLKNPVSPLAFYGQKDAVIKITSYEHDQKGIASEDSQVIEKMQQKRLAKLEQIKKETQAMDLVHISGEPEAKTAILTWGSSLEVAQVFAQQKGFKFIKPIVLDPFPQEKV
;
A
#
# COMPACT_ATOMS: atom_id res chain seq x y z
N MET A 1 -27.38 7.19 -12.57
CA MET A 1 -26.18 7.33 -11.70
C MET A 1 -25.50 5.97 -11.66
N ALA A 2 -24.18 5.93 -11.68
CA ALA A 2 -23.43 4.68 -11.48
C ALA A 2 -23.78 4.08 -10.11
N LYS A 3 -23.96 2.75 -10.04
CA LYS A 3 -24.30 2.09 -8.77
C LYS A 3 -23.08 2.02 -7.86
N GLU A 4 -23.26 2.31 -6.60
CA GLU A 4 -22.27 2.17 -5.52
C GLU A 4 -22.90 1.43 -4.35
N PHE A 5 -22.12 0.56 -3.66
CA PHE A 5 -22.55 -0.18 -2.49
C PHE A 5 -21.50 -0.11 -1.39
N SER A 6 -21.97 -0.06 -0.15
CA SER A 6 -21.17 -0.23 1.05
C SER A 6 -21.62 -1.47 1.79
N ILE A 7 -20.73 -2.44 1.94
CA ILE A 7 -21.00 -3.75 2.54
C ILE A 7 -20.07 -3.90 3.75
N LEU A 8 -20.63 -4.21 4.92
CA LEU A 8 -19.83 -4.54 6.09
C LEU A 8 -20.03 -6.01 6.46
N ILE A 9 -18.95 -6.75 6.66
CA ILE A 9 -18.98 -8.07 7.28
C ILE A 9 -18.21 -8.04 8.60
N GLY A 10 -18.90 -8.38 9.70
CA GLY A 10 -18.34 -8.32 11.05
C GLY A 10 -18.59 -9.57 11.89
N GLY A 11 -17.73 -9.75 12.89
CA GLY A 11 -17.80 -10.84 13.85
C GLY A 11 -16.61 -10.86 14.80
N ALA A 12 -16.63 -11.77 15.75
CA ALA A 12 -15.53 -11.97 16.68
C ALA A 12 -14.23 -12.42 15.97
N ALA A 13 -13.10 -12.12 16.58
CA ALA A 13 -11.81 -12.59 16.10
C ALA A 13 -11.82 -14.11 15.88
N GLY A 14 -11.36 -14.57 14.71
CA GLY A 14 -11.37 -15.98 14.31
C GLY A 14 -12.61 -16.45 13.54
N GLN A 15 -13.67 -15.66 13.41
CA GLN A 15 -14.85 -16.01 12.60
C GLN A 15 -14.66 -15.80 11.10
N GLY A 16 -13.49 -15.26 10.66
CA GLY A 16 -13.10 -15.18 9.26
C GLY A 16 -13.72 -14.01 8.48
N SER A 17 -14.14 -12.94 9.14
CA SER A 17 -14.68 -11.73 8.50
C SER A 17 -13.74 -11.16 7.43
N ARG A 18 -12.44 -11.10 7.72
CA ARG A 18 -11.42 -10.61 6.76
C ARG A 18 -11.33 -11.46 5.48
N LYS A 19 -11.34 -12.79 5.61
CA LYS A 19 -11.31 -13.69 4.44
C LYS A 19 -12.58 -13.59 3.62
N ALA A 20 -13.72 -13.51 4.27
CA ALA A 20 -15.01 -13.35 3.60
C ALA A 20 -15.10 -11.98 2.90
N GLY A 21 -14.68 -10.90 3.57
CA GLY A 21 -14.58 -9.58 2.95
C GLY A 21 -13.71 -9.56 1.69
N PHE A 22 -12.57 -10.25 1.73
CA PHE A 22 -11.72 -10.43 0.54
C PHE A 22 -12.42 -11.23 -0.57
N VAL A 23 -13.14 -12.31 -0.26
CA VAL A 23 -13.90 -13.09 -1.25
C VAL A 23 -15.00 -12.24 -1.89
N ILE A 24 -15.72 -11.45 -1.08
CA ILE A 24 -16.74 -10.52 -1.60
C ILE A 24 -16.09 -9.54 -2.59
N ALA A 25 -15.01 -8.92 -2.19
CA ALA A 25 -14.24 -7.99 -3.01
C ALA A 25 -13.76 -8.62 -4.33
N GLN A 26 -13.26 -9.85 -4.25
CA GLN A 26 -12.75 -10.59 -5.42
C GLN A 26 -13.85 -10.90 -6.45
N VAL A 27 -15.05 -11.25 -6.00
CA VAL A 27 -16.18 -11.49 -6.91
C VAL A 27 -16.55 -10.20 -7.65
N PHE A 28 -16.69 -9.08 -6.95
CA PHE A 28 -16.98 -7.79 -7.60
C PHE A 28 -15.84 -7.35 -8.55
N SER A 29 -14.59 -7.48 -8.12
CA SER A 29 -13.43 -7.12 -8.95
C SER A 29 -13.36 -7.93 -10.25
N GLN A 30 -13.65 -9.25 -10.19
CA GLN A 30 -13.68 -10.10 -11.40
C GLN A 30 -14.83 -9.76 -12.35
N LEU A 31 -15.87 -9.10 -11.87
CA LEU A 31 -16.99 -8.59 -12.66
C LEU A 31 -16.74 -7.13 -13.13
N GLY A 32 -15.51 -6.65 -13.06
CA GLY A 32 -15.09 -5.34 -13.55
C GLY A 32 -15.41 -4.16 -12.65
N TRP A 33 -15.97 -4.39 -11.45
CA TRP A 33 -16.29 -3.32 -10.51
C TRP A 33 -15.03 -2.80 -9.80
N GLN A 34 -15.04 -1.50 -9.50
CA GLN A 34 -14.04 -0.92 -8.61
C GLN A 34 -14.34 -1.35 -7.17
N VAL A 35 -13.32 -1.77 -6.45
CA VAL A 35 -13.48 -2.27 -5.07
C VAL A 35 -12.37 -1.71 -4.18
N ARG A 36 -12.76 -1.32 -2.98
CA ARG A 36 -11.89 -1.00 -1.87
C ARG A 36 -12.32 -1.77 -0.63
N VAL A 37 -11.38 -2.36 0.08
CA VAL A 37 -11.63 -3.05 1.34
C VAL A 37 -10.80 -2.42 2.44
N MET A 38 -11.46 -2.01 3.52
CA MET A 38 -10.85 -1.58 4.77
C MET A 38 -11.06 -2.65 5.82
N ASN A 39 -10.02 -2.98 6.59
CA ASN A 39 -10.08 -3.97 7.64
C ASN A 39 -9.84 -3.32 9.01
N ASP A 40 -10.81 -3.49 9.92
CA ASP A 40 -10.66 -3.16 11.32
C ASP A 40 -10.54 -4.44 12.13
N TYR A 41 -9.51 -4.53 12.95
CA TYR A 41 -9.27 -5.67 13.80
C TYR A 41 -8.47 -5.27 15.04
N GLN A 42 -8.82 -5.88 16.15
CA GLN A 42 -8.11 -5.72 17.40
C GLN A 42 -6.87 -6.63 17.46
N SER A 43 -6.00 -6.40 18.43
CA SER A 43 -4.85 -7.26 18.65
C SER A 43 -5.30 -8.73 18.79
N LEU A 44 -4.65 -9.64 18.05
CA LEU A 44 -4.90 -11.09 18.12
C LEU A 44 -4.85 -11.66 19.54
N VAL A 45 -4.11 -11.04 20.45
CA VAL A 45 -3.96 -11.47 21.85
C VAL A 45 -5.21 -11.17 22.69
N ARG A 46 -5.97 -10.12 22.33
CA ARG A 46 -7.15 -9.68 23.10
C ARG A 46 -8.47 -10.21 22.57
N GLY A 47 -8.48 -10.69 21.33
CA GLY A 47 -9.72 -10.98 20.63
C GLY A 47 -10.52 -9.69 20.37
N GLY A 48 -11.84 -9.81 20.23
CA GLY A 48 -12.76 -8.68 20.08
C GLY A 48 -13.42 -8.66 18.71
N HIS A 49 -14.17 -7.58 18.46
CA HIS A 49 -14.91 -7.39 17.23
C HIS A 49 -13.99 -7.02 16.06
N ASN A 50 -14.09 -7.74 14.96
CA ASN A 50 -13.36 -7.50 13.72
C ASN A 50 -14.36 -7.32 12.59
N PHE A 51 -14.07 -6.41 11.67
CA PHE A 51 -14.89 -6.27 10.46
C PHE A 51 -14.07 -5.91 9.23
N SER A 52 -14.66 -6.16 8.07
CA SER A 52 -14.21 -5.63 6.78
C SER A 52 -15.31 -4.77 6.19
N LEU A 53 -14.98 -3.53 5.85
CA LEU A 53 -15.84 -2.64 5.08
C LEU A 53 -15.43 -2.72 3.62
N ILE A 54 -16.35 -3.16 2.77
CA ILE A 54 -16.16 -3.32 1.32
C ILE A 54 -16.98 -2.22 0.63
N GLN A 55 -16.31 -1.33 -0.04
CA GLN A 55 -16.93 -0.31 -0.89
C GLN A 55 -16.76 -0.72 -2.34
N VAL A 56 -17.85 -0.64 -3.09
CA VAL A 56 -17.94 -1.13 -4.47
C VAL A 56 -18.59 -0.06 -5.34
N GLY A 57 -17.99 0.24 -6.48
CA GLY A 57 -18.55 1.20 -7.44
C GLY A 57 -18.34 0.76 -8.89
N GLN A 58 -19.25 1.15 -9.79
CA GLN A 58 -19.13 0.83 -11.21
C GLN A 58 -17.96 1.58 -11.87
N GLU A 59 -17.80 2.87 -11.59
CA GLU A 59 -16.77 3.72 -12.21
C GLU A 59 -15.73 4.17 -11.19
N LYS A 60 -16.21 4.59 -10.03
CA LYS A 60 -15.40 5.07 -8.91
C LYS A 60 -16.06 4.72 -7.60
N ILE A 61 -15.33 4.83 -6.53
CA ILE A 61 -15.82 4.64 -5.16
C ILE A 61 -15.84 6.01 -4.50
N SER A 62 -17.01 6.35 -3.94
CA SER A 62 -17.17 7.54 -3.11
C SER A 62 -17.13 7.15 -1.65
N TYR A 63 -16.51 7.97 -0.80
CA TYR A 63 -16.58 7.74 0.63
C TYR A 63 -18.02 7.90 1.12
N ASN A 64 -18.56 6.84 1.71
CA ASN A 64 -19.89 6.83 2.28
C ASN A 64 -19.87 6.10 3.63
N ASN A 65 -20.45 6.72 4.65
CA ASN A 65 -20.56 6.15 6.00
C ASN A 65 -21.78 5.25 6.19
N GLN A 66 -22.72 5.24 5.24
CA GLN A 66 -23.93 4.42 5.35
C GLN A 66 -23.76 3.11 4.61
N LEU A 67 -24.25 2.04 5.24
CA LEU A 67 -24.18 0.68 4.72
C LEU A 67 -25.42 0.34 3.90
N ASP A 68 -25.23 -0.29 2.75
CA ASP A 68 -26.30 -0.93 1.99
C ASP A 68 -26.56 -2.34 2.50
N TYR A 69 -25.48 -3.05 2.87
CA TYR A 69 -25.56 -4.44 3.33
C TYR A 69 -24.69 -4.67 4.56
N LEU A 70 -25.27 -5.37 5.56
CA LEU A 70 -24.59 -5.76 6.78
C LEU A 70 -24.61 -7.29 6.92
N ILE A 71 -23.46 -7.92 6.86
CA ILE A 71 -23.28 -9.36 7.04
C ILE A 71 -22.81 -9.63 8.47
N VAL A 72 -23.56 -10.41 9.21
CA VAL A 72 -23.44 -10.54 10.67
C VAL A 72 -23.08 -11.95 11.08
N LEU A 73 -21.93 -12.11 11.72
CA LEU A 73 -21.47 -13.38 12.26
C LEU A 73 -21.81 -13.56 13.76
N ASP A 74 -22.12 -12.45 14.47
CA ASP A 74 -22.50 -12.43 15.89
C ASP A 74 -23.38 -11.22 16.25
N GLN A 75 -23.98 -11.24 17.46
CA GLN A 75 -24.86 -10.16 17.92
C GLN A 75 -24.10 -8.83 18.12
N GLU A 76 -22.82 -8.87 18.53
CA GLU A 76 -22.02 -7.65 18.73
C GLU A 76 -21.89 -6.83 17.45
N THR A 77 -21.83 -7.49 16.28
CA THR A 77 -21.82 -6.83 14.99
C THR A 77 -23.11 -6.03 14.73
N ILE A 78 -24.26 -6.58 15.08
CA ILE A 78 -25.55 -5.89 14.96
C ILE A 78 -25.55 -4.66 15.88
N ASP A 79 -25.23 -4.88 17.16
CA ASP A 79 -25.28 -3.83 18.18
C ASP A 79 -24.38 -2.64 17.83
N LYS A 80 -23.27 -2.87 17.14
CA LYS A 80 -22.32 -1.82 16.74
C LYS A 80 -22.65 -1.12 15.42
N HIS A 81 -23.21 -1.84 14.44
CA HIS A 81 -23.27 -1.34 13.06
C HIS A 81 -24.67 -1.23 12.47
N GLN A 82 -25.72 -1.67 13.16
CA GLN A 82 -27.08 -1.54 12.64
C GLN A 82 -27.50 -0.09 12.46
N ALA A 83 -26.99 0.83 13.29
CA ALA A 83 -27.26 2.25 13.17
C ALA A 83 -26.63 2.91 11.91
N ASP A 84 -25.61 2.28 11.35
CA ASP A 84 -24.94 2.75 10.12
C ASP A 84 -25.67 2.28 8.85
N LEU A 85 -26.69 1.39 8.99
CA LEU A 85 -27.43 0.85 7.86
C LEU A 85 -28.40 1.90 7.29
N LYS A 86 -28.52 1.99 5.97
CA LYS A 86 -29.53 2.78 5.29
C LYS A 86 -30.94 2.29 5.65
N SER A 87 -31.94 3.15 5.50
CA SER A 87 -33.35 2.78 5.82
C SER A 87 -33.89 1.61 4.99
N ASP A 88 -33.36 1.42 3.78
CA ASP A 88 -33.65 0.32 2.84
C ASP A 88 -32.55 -0.74 2.81
N GLY A 89 -31.51 -0.60 3.65
CA GLY A 89 -30.40 -1.54 3.75
C GLY A 89 -30.82 -2.89 4.32
N LEU A 90 -30.09 -3.94 3.95
CA LEU A 90 -30.41 -5.33 4.33
C LEU A 90 -29.34 -5.92 5.26
N VAL A 91 -29.80 -6.68 6.25
CA VAL A 91 -28.96 -7.48 7.14
C VAL A 91 -28.98 -8.94 6.71
N PHE A 92 -27.83 -9.61 6.67
CA PHE A 92 -27.72 -11.07 6.46
C PHE A 92 -27.23 -11.71 7.75
N CYS A 93 -28.02 -12.55 8.37
CA CYS A 93 -27.70 -13.13 9.68
C CYS A 93 -28.21 -14.56 9.86
N ASP A 94 -27.71 -15.23 10.91
CA ASP A 94 -28.25 -16.51 11.40
C ASP A 94 -29.67 -16.31 11.93
N ASP A 95 -30.53 -17.29 11.78
CA ASP A 95 -31.94 -17.27 12.27
C ASP A 95 -32.07 -17.14 13.79
N ASN A 96 -31.00 -17.36 14.53
CA ASN A 96 -30.93 -17.19 15.98
C ASN A 96 -30.58 -15.77 16.45
N LEU A 97 -30.22 -14.86 15.52
CA LEU A 97 -29.89 -13.47 15.83
C LEU A 97 -31.09 -12.55 15.62
N LYS A 98 -31.10 -11.42 16.32
CA LYS A 98 -32.19 -10.43 16.25
C LYS A 98 -31.69 -9.18 15.57
N ALA A 99 -32.17 -8.90 14.35
CA ALA A 99 -31.89 -7.70 13.60
C ALA A 99 -33.16 -7.21 12.87
N GLU A 100 -33.23 -5.92 12.60
CA GLU A 100 -34.23 -5.33 11.72
C GLU A 100 -33.81 -5.51 10.25
N ASN A 101 -34.80 -5.58 9.33
CA ASN A 101 -34.55 -5.77 7.88
C ASN A 101 -33.64 -6.96 7.56
N CYS A 102 -33.82 -8.09 8.29
CA CYS A 102 -32.89 -9.22 8.18
C CYS A 102 -33.41 -10.32 7.24
N ILE A 103 -32.50 -10.70 6.31
CA ILE A 103 -32.59 -11.98 5.58
C ILE A 103 -31.99 -13.05 6.49
N GLN A 104 -32.85 -13.74 7.20
CA GLN A 104 -32.47 -14.82 8.11
C GLN A 104 -32.22 -16.11 7.36
N LEU A 105 -31.12 -16.78 7.69
CA LEU A 105 -30.70 -18.03 7.10
C LEU A 105 -30.48 -19.08 8.18
N PRO A 106 -30.96 -20.34 7.99
CA PRO A 106 -30.78 -21.42 8.95
C PRO A 106 -29.35 -21.98 8.84
N LEU A 107 -28.35 -21.18 9.25
CA LEU A 107 -26.94 -21.50 9.04
C LEU A 107 -26.54 -22.85 9.64
N ASN A 108 -27.04 -23.17 10.84
CA ASN A 108 -26.71 -24.43 11.50
C ASN A 108 -27.26 -25.63 10.72
N GLN A 109 -28.47 -25.53 10.16
CA GLN A 109 -29.07 -26.60 9.34
C GLN A 109 -28.30 -26.83 8.04
N ILE A 110 -27.86 -25.74 7.40
CA ILE A 110 -27.02 -25.82 6.18
C ILE A 110 -25.70 -26.51 6.51
N ILE A 111 -25.05 -26.13 7.60
CA ILE A 111 -23.76 -26.70 8.06
C ILE A 111 -23.92 -28.19 8.38
N GLU A 112 -24.94 -28.57 9.12
CA GLU A 112 -25.21 -29.99 9.46
C GLU A 112 -25.47 -30.82 8.22
N LYS A 113 -26.28 -30.32 7.28
CA LYS A 113 -26.61 -31.02 6.03
C LYS A 113 -25.39 -31.26 5.14
N THR A 114 -24.44 -30.35 5.15
CA THR A 114 -23.26 -30.38 4.26
C THR A 114 -22.00 -30.89 4.96
N GLY A 115 -22.01 -31.14 6.26
CA GLY A 115 -20.82 -31.52 7.03
C GLY A 115 -19.82 -30.37 7.23
N GLY A 116 -20.27 -29.13 7.13
CA GLY A 116 -19.48 -27.93 7.31
C GLY A 116 -19.05 -27.68 8.77
N GLN A 117 -18.27 -26.63 8.97
CA GLN A 117 -17.81 -26.17 10.29
C GLN A 117 -18.41 -24.79 10.61
N LYS A 118 -18.32 -24.35 11.88
CA LYS A 118 -18.77 -23.00 12.29
C LYS A 118 -18.23 -21.88 11.41
N LEU A 119 -16.98 -22.01 10.94
CA LEU A 119 -16.34 -21.05 10.04
C LEU A 119 -17.05 -20.92 8.68
N SER A 120 -17.82 -21.94 8.26
CA SER A 120 -18.58 -21.90 7.01
C SER A 120 -19.71 -20.87 7.00
N LYS A 121 -20.12 -20.33 8.17
CA LYS A 121 -21.15 -19.29 8.25
C LYS A 121 -20.83 -18.07 7.41
N ASN A 122 -19.56 -17.65 7.37
CA ASN A 122 -19.13 -16.51 6.59
C ASN A 122 -19.28 -16.73 5.07
N ILE A 123 -19.04 -17.94 4.57
CA ILE A 123 -19.25 -18.31 3.16
C ILE A 123 -20.73 -18.32 2.81
N ILE A 124 -21.56 -18.95 3.66
CA ILE A 124 -23.02 -19.03 3.45
C ILE A 124 -23.60 -17.62 3.31
N LEU A 125 -23.29 -16.72 4.25
CA LEU A 125 -23.80 -15.35 4.25
C LEU A 125 -23.29 -14.53 3.07
N SER A 126 -21.99 -14.67 2.69
CA SER A 126 -21.43 -13.98 1.54
C SER A 126 -22.06 -14.42 0.23
N VAL A 127 -22.31 -15.73 0.07
CA VAL A 127 -22.96 -16.27 -1.13
C VAL A 127 -24.43 -15.87 -1.20
N SER A 128 -25.11 -15.77 -0.07
CA SER A 128 -26.49 -15.28 -0.01
C SER A 128 -26.59 -13.81 -0.43
N LEU A 129 -25.62 -12.96 -0.04
CA LEU A 129 -25.53 -11.60 -0.56
C LEU A 129 -25.40 -11.61 -2.11
N PHE A 130 -24.52 -12.41 -2.67
CA PHE A 130 -24.34 -12.47 -4.13
C PHE A 130 -25.61 -12.92 -4.86
N LYS A 131 -26.32 -13.91 -4.31
CA LYS A 131 -27.59 -14.36 -4.88
C LYS A 131 -28.66 -13.28 -4.81
N THR A 132 -28.76 -12.57 -3.69
CA THR A 132 -29.68 -11.44 -3.53
C THR A 132 -29.41 -10.35 -4.56
N LEU A 133 -28.13 -10.06 -4.85
CA LEU A 133 -27.68 -9.12 -5.87
C LEU A 133 -27.80 -9.64 -7.31
N GLY A 134 -28.26 -10.89 -7.50
CA GLY A 134 -28.51 -11.47 -8.83
C GLY A 134 -27.28 -11.94 -9.57
N PHE A 135 -26.17 -12.18 -8.88
CA PHE A 135 -24.98 -12.78 -9.51
C PHE A 135 -25.24 -14.20 -9.96
N ASP A 136 -24.63 -14.60 -11.08
CA ASP A 136 -24.65 -15.99 -11.54
C ASP A 136 -23.70 -16.87 -10.72
N TRP A 137 -24.04 -18.16 -10.63
CA TRP A 137 -23.23 -19.11 -9.87
C TRP A 137 -21.82 -19.29 -10.44
N GLY A 138 -21.64 -19.25 -11.75
CA GLY A 138 -20.35 -19.50 -12.40
C GLY A 138 -19.29 -18.50 -11.98
N SER A 139 -19.65 -17.23 -11.87
CA SER A 139 -18.76 -16.15 -11.39
C SER A 139 -18.31 -16.38 -9.94
N ILE A 140 -19.25 -16.77 -9.08
CA ILE A 140 -18.96 -17.04 -7.66
C ILE A 140 -18.08 -18.29 -7.52
N GLU A 141 -18.43 -19.36 -8.20
CA GLU A 141 -17.72 -20.64 -8.16
C GLU A 141 -16.25 -20.49 -8.58
N LYS A 142 -15.99 -19.69 -9.63
CA LYS A 142 -14.63 -19.43 -10.12
C LYS A 142 -13.75 -18.82 -9.02
N VAL A 143 -14.26 -17.82 -8.29
CA VAL A 143 -13.53 -17.19 -7.16
C VAL A 143 -13.33 -18.19 -6.02
N LEU A 144 -14.38 -18.90 -5.61
CA LEU A 144 -14.29 -19.87 -4.52
C LEU A 144 -13.30 -20.98 -4.79
N LYS A 145 -13.25 -21.50 -6.03
CA LYS A 145 -12.28 -22.51 -6.46
C LYS A 145 -10.83 -22.03 -6.33
N THR A 146 -10.59 -20.76 -6.63
CA THR A 146 -9.26 -20.16 -6.54
C THR A 146 -8.87 -19.93 -5.09
N GLU A 147 -9.75 -19.29 -4.33
CA GLU A 147 -9.46 -18.83 -2.96
C GLU A 147 -9.41 -19.95 -1.91
N PHE A 148 -10.13 -21.03 -2.13
CA PHE A 148 -10.19 -22.18 -1.23
C PHE A 148 -9.51 -23.44 -1.78
N LYS A 149 -8.55 -23.27 -2.73
CA LYS A 149 -7.73 -24.35 -3.30
C LYS A 149 -8.57 -25.56 -3.77
N LYS A 150 -9.71 -25.29 -4.41
CA LYS A 150 -10.65 -26.28 -4.95
C LYS A 150 -11.27 -27.18 -3.86
N SER A 151 -11.50 -26.67 -2.66
CA SER A 151 -12.20 -27.41 -1.61
C SER A 151 -13.64 -27.75 -2.04
N GLU A 152 -13.92 -29.01 -2.29
CA GLU A 152 -15.25 -29.50 -2.68
C GLU A 152 -16.31 -29.18 -1.62
N LEU A 153 -15.96 -29.35 -0.34
CA LEU A 153 -16.84 -29.01 0.78
C LEU A 153 -17.26 -27.54 0.77
N VAL A 154 -16.33 -26.61 0.56
CA VAL A 154 -16.66 -25.17 0.48
C VAL A 154 -17.60 -24.89 -0.69
N LEU A 155 -17.38 -25.51 -1.83
CA LEU A 155 -18.23 -25.34 -3.02
C LEU A 155 -19.63 -25.92 -2.80
N GLU A 156 -19.75 -27.06 -2.14
CA GLU A 156 -21.04 -27.68 -1.81
C GLU A 156 -21.84 -26.79 -0.85
N ILE A 157 -21.23 -26.32 0.25
CA ILE A 157 -21.84 -25.40 1.21
C ILE A 157 -22.32 -24.12 0.50
N ALA A 158 -21.46 -23.53 -0.31
CA ALA A 158 -21.78 -22.32 -1.06
C ALA A 158 -22.93 -22.54 -2.04
N LYS A 159 -22.98 -23.70 -2.73
CA LYS A 159 -24.04 -24.04 -3.68
C LYS A 159 -25.39 -24.20 -2.99
N VAL A 160 -25.42 -24.89 -1.86
CA VAL A 160 -26.66 -25.05 -1.06
C VAL A 160 -27.17 -23.68 -0.58
N ALA A 161 -26.28 -22.81 -0.10
CA ALA A 161 -26.64 -21.45 0.32
C ALA A 161 -27.21 -20.63 -0.86
N PHE A 162 -26.57 -20.71 -2.03
CA PHE A 162 -27.00 -20.02 -3.23
C PHE A 162 -28.41 -20.46 -3.68
N GLU A 163 -28.71 -21.77 -3.64
CA GLU A 163 -30.01 -22.32 -4.03
C GLU A 163 -31.13 -22.00 -3.07
N GLN A 164 -30.82 -21.84 -1.77
CA GLN A 164 -31.80 -21.51 -0.74
C GLN A 164 -32.10 -20.00 -0.65
N THR A 165 -31.29 -19.15 -1.25
CA THR A 165 -31.48 -17.70 -1.24
C THR A 165 -32.27 -17.24 -2.46
N GLN A 166 -33.18 -16.28 -2.28
CA GLN A 166 -33.92 -15.66 -3.39
C GLN A 166 -33.16 -14.47 -3.94
N ALA A 167 -33.19 -14.31 -5.26
CA ALA A 167 -32.67 -13.11 -5.91
C ALA A 167 -33.69 -11.97 -5.81
N SER A 168 -33.24 -10.77 -5.46
CA SER A 168 -34.09 -9.58 -5.41
C SER A 168 -33.67 -8.50 -6.39
N GLU A 169 -32.40 -8.45 -6.76
CA GLU A 169 -31.84 -7.49 -7.72
C GLU A 169 -31.10 -8.21 -8.86
N LYS A 170 -30.76 -7.45 -9.90
CA LYS A 170 -29.85 -7.90 -10.94
C LYS A 170 -28.76 -6.86 -11.11
N ILE A 171 -27.56 -7.22 -10.72
CA ILE A 171 -26.36 -6.42 -10.97
C ILE A 171 -25.76 -6.87 -12.30
N GLU A 172 -25.44 -5.90 -13.17
CA GLU A 172 -24.78 -6.17 -14.44
C GLU A 172 -23.27 -6.27 -14.23
N ALA A 173 -22.66 -7.28 -14.85
CA ALA A 173 -21.20 -7.36 -14.94
C ALA A 173 -20.67 -6.19 -15.76
N GLN A 174 -19.50 -5.68 -15.39
CA GLN A 174 -18.75 -4.70 -16.17
C GLN A 174 -17.66 -5.42 -16.95
N GLU A 175 -17.21 -4.82 -18.04
CA GLU A 175 -15.99 -5.27 -18.69
C GLU A 175 -14.79 -4.67 -17.95
N GLY A 176 -13.82 -5.51 -17.58
CA GLY A 176 -12.60 -5.03 -16.93
C GLY A 176 -11.63 -6.17 -16.62
N ASN A 177 -10.35 -5.86 -16.73
CA ASN A 177 -9.25 -6.76 -16.36
C ASN A 177 -8.54 -6.17 -15.13
N ASN A 178 -9.18 -6.33 -13.99
CA ASN A 178 -8.74 -5.73 -12.74
C ASN A 178 -8.01 -6.76 -11.87
N LEU A 179 -6.96 -6.29 -11.20
CA LEU A 179 -6.28 -6.99 -10.13
C LEU A 179 -6.81 -6.48 -8.79
N LEU A 180 -7.11 -7.37 -7.86
CA LEU A 180 -7.40 -7.00 -6.48
C LEU A 180 -6.14 -7.23 -5.64
N LEU A 181 -5.48 -6.14 -5.23
CA LEU A 181 -4.21 -6.17 -4.51
C LEU A 181 -4.33 -5.42 -3.19
N SER A 182 -3.65 -5.91 -2.15
CA SER A 182 -3.40 -5.08 -0.98
C SER A 182 -2.36 -3.99 -1.31
N GLY A 183 -2.37 -2.89 -0.55
CA GLY A 183 -1.34 -1.85 -0.71
C GLY A 183 0.08 -2.38 -0.53
N ASN A 184 0.30 -3.34 0.37
CA ASN A 184 1.57 -4.04 0.52
C ASN A 184 1.98 -4.82 -0.74
N GLN A 185 1.01 -5.51 -1.38
CA GLN A 185 1.26 -6.22 -2.63
C GLN A 185 1.52 -5.25 -3.79
N ALA A 186 0.76 -4.17 -3.86
CA ALA A 186 0.93 -3.10 -4.85
C ALA A 186 2.32 -2.45 -4.73
N THR A 187 2.75 -2.11 -3.50
CA THR A 187 4.09 -1.60 -3.18
C THR A 187 5.18 -2.57 -3.64
N ALA A 188 5.06 -3.85 -3.31
CA ALA A 188 6.02 -4.88 -3.71
C ALA A 188 6.12 -5.02 -5.24
N LEU A 189 4.98 -5.09 -5.94
CA LEU A 189 4.93 -5.22 -7.40
C LEU A 189 5.47 -3.98 -8.11
N GLY A 190 5.15 -2.78 -7.62
CA GLY A 190 5.69 -1.53 -8.13
C GLY A 190 7.21 -1.51 -8.07
N ALA A 191 7.79 -1.91 -6.93
CA ALA A 191 9.24 -2.04 -6.78
C ALA A 191 9.83 -3.12 -7.71
N CYS A 192 9.18 -4.28 -7.84
CA CYS A 192 9.63 -5.35 -8.75
C CYS A 192 9.68 -4.88 -10.20
N LYS A 193 8.69 -4.13 -10.66
CA LYS A 193 8.67 -3.53 -12.01
C LYS A 193 9.78 -2.51 -12.22
N ALA A 194 10.22 -1.84 -11.15
CA ALA A 194 11.42 -0.99 -11.18
C ALA A 194 12.73 -1.79 -11.05
N GLY A 195 12.67 -3.12 -10.97
CA GLY A 195 13.82 -4.00 -10.93
C GLY A 195 14.36 -4.25 -9.52
N LEU A 196 13.52 -4.19 -8.49
CA LEU A 196 13.86 -4.65 -7.15
C LEU A 196 14.40 -6.08 -7.21
N ASN A 197 15.56 -6.33 -6.59
CA ASN A 197 16.17 -7.65 -6.51
C ASN A 197 16.75 -7.97 -5.14
N PHE A 198 16.76 -7.02 -4.21
CA PHE A 198 17.10 -7.24 -2.81
C PHE A 198 16.10 -6.53 -1.89
N TYR A 199 15.53 -7.29 -0.96
CA TYR A 199 14.61 -6.77 0.05
C TYR A 199 14.99 -7.32 1.42
N SER A 200 15.18 -6.45 2.39
CA SER A 200 15.40 -6.82 3.78
C SER A 200 14.35 -6.17 4.68
N ALA A 201 13.91 -6.88 5.71
CA ALA A 201 12.97 -6.37 6.69
C ALA A 201 13.13 -7.06 8.05
N TYR A 202 12.77 -6.33 9.12
CA TYR A 202 12.35 -6.87 10.40
C TYR A 202 10.81 -6.78 10.45
N PRO A 203 10.09 -7.82 10.88
CA PRO A 203 8.63 -7.85 10.85
C PRO A 203 8.02 -6.73 11.71
N MET A 204 7.38 -5.76 11.07
CA MET A 204 6.73 -4.63 11.71
C MET A 204 5.35 -4.41 11.10
N SER A 205 4.28 -4.46 11.94
CA SER A 205 2.94 -4.10 11.47
C SER A 205 2.88 -2.59 11.20
N PRO A 206 2.29 -2.16 10.06
CA PRO A 206 1.60 -2.92 9.01
C PRO A 206 2.46 -3.27 7.77
N ALA A 207 3.79 -3.03 7.77
CA ALA A 207 4.67 -3.25 6.62
C ALA A 207 4.98 -4.74 6.33
N THR A 208 4.75 -5.65 7.29
CA THR A 208 5.10 -7.08 7.18
C THR A 208 4.47 -7.77 5.96
N GLY A 209 3.35 -7.26 5.45
CA GLY A 209 2.71 -7.80 4.24
C GLY A 209 3.61 -7.78 3.00
N ILE A 210 4.52 -6.81 2.88
CA ILE A 210 5.50 -6.74 1.78
C ILE A 210 6.49 -7.92 1.90
N LEU A 211 7.01 -8.17 3.11
CA LEU A 211 7.92 -9.29 3.38
C LEU A 211 7.28 -10.64 3.02
N HIS A 212 6.07 -10.89 3.50
CA HIS A 212 5.35 -12.13 3.24
C HIS A 212 5.06 -12.33 1.75
N TYR A 213 4.65 -11.27 1.07
CA TYR A 213 4.36 -11.34 -0.35
C TYR A 213 5.62 -11.69 -1.16
N LEU A 214 6.70 -10.92 -1.02
CA LEU A 214 7.95 -11.16 -1.74
C LEU A 214 8.56 -12.54 -1.44
N ALA A 215 8.51 -12.99 -0.18
CA ALA A 215 9.00 -14.31 0.21
C ALA A 215 8.18 -15.46 -0.41
N SER A 216 6.88 -15.25 -0.66
CA SER A 216 5.99 -16.24 -1.27
C SER A 216 6.10 -16.29 -2.81
N GLN A 217 6.54 -15.20 -3.45
CA GLN A 217 6.58 -15.05 -4.91
C GLN A 217 8.01 -15.24 -5.44
N LYS A 218 8.51 -16.48 -5.42
CA LYS A 218 9.88 -16.81 -5.82
C LYS A 218 10.20 -16.43 -7.26
N ASP A 219 9.21 -16.46 -8.15
CA ASP A 219 9.35 -16.16 -9.58
C ASP A 219 9.64 -14.68 -9.85
N LEU A 220 9.43 -13.79 -8.86
CA LEU A 220 9.80 -12.38 -8.97
C LEU A 220 11.33 -12.15 -8.88
N GLY A 221 12.11 -13.16 -8.50
CA GLY A 221 13.57 -13.09 -8.47
C GLY A 221 14.16 -12.16 -7.40
N VAL A 222 13.37 -11.77 -6.40
CA VAL A 222 13.80 -10.89 -5.30
C VAL A 222 14.42 -11.73 -4.18
N LYS A 223 15.68 -11.43 -3.82
CA LYS A 223 16.29 -11.98 -2.61
C LYS A 223 15.68 -11.30 -1.38
N THR A 224 14.80 -12.01 -0.71
CA THR A 224 14.07 -11.54 0.47
C THR A 224 14.73 -12.09 1.74
N VAL A 225 15.09 -11.17 2.68
CA VAL A 225 15.83 -11.53 3.91
C VAL A 225 15.14 -10.90 5.11
N GLN A 226 14.87 -11.73 6.13
CA GLN A 226 14.48 -11.24 7.45
C GLN A 226 15.70 -11.16 8.34
N LEU A 227 15.92 -10.01 8.99
CA LEU A 227 17.03 -9.76 9.89
C LEU A 227 16.52 -9.46 11.31
N GLU A 228 17.45 -9.40 12.28
CA GLU A 228 17.13 -9.34 13.70
C GLU A 228 16.64 -7.99 14.21
N ASN A 229 16.89 -6.89 13.47
CA ASN A 229 16.42 -5.54 13.79
C ASN A 229 16.56 -4.60 12.58
N GLU A 230 16.04 -3.38 12.72
CA GLU A 230 16.00 -2.38 11.65
C GLU A 230 17.37 -1.81 11.29
N LEU A 231 18.33 -1.74 12.24
CA LEU A 231 19.71 -1.34 11.96
C LEU A 231 20.37 -2.31 10.99
N SER A 232 20.25 -3.61 11.24
CA SER A 232 20.77 -4.66 10.35
C SER A 232 20.06 -4.63 8.99
N VAL A 233 18.75 -4.40 8.98
CA VAL A 233 17.92 -4.31 7.76
C VAL A 233 18.42 -3.20 6.84
N VAL A 234 18.52 -1.98 7.33
CA VAL A 234 18.90 -0.84 6.49
C VAL A 234 20.35 -0.94 6.02
N ASN A 235 21.28 -1.37 6.89
CA ASN A 235 22.68 -1.52 6.52
C ASN A 235 22.92 -2.66 5.51
N ALA A 236 22.17 -3.77 5.60
CA ALA A 236 22.20 -4.83 4.60
C ALA A 236 21.72 -4.33 3.22
N ALA A 237 20.67 -3.51 3.18
CA ALA A 237 20.17 -2.90 1.95
C ALA A 237 21.16 -1.90 1.35
N LEU A 238 21.80 -1.07 2.16
CA LEU A 238 22.86 -0.16 1.72
C LEU A 238 24.04 -0.94 1.14
N GLY A 239 24.49 -1.99 1.84
CA GLY A 239 25.54 -2.89 1.33
C GLY A 239 25.16 -3.54 -0.01
N ALA A 240 23.93 -4.03 -0.15
CA ALA A 240 23.44 -4.59 -1.40
C ALA A 240 23.42 -3.55 -2.53
N ALA A 241 22.99 -2.31 -2.25
CA ALA A 241 22.97 -1.24 -3.25
C ALA A 241 24.37 -0.91 -3.79
N THR A 242 25.39 -0.95 -2.93
CA THR A 242 26.78 -0.71 -3.36
C THR A 242 27.34 -1.80 -4.29
N THR A 243 26.70 -2.98 -4.32
CA THR A 243 27.04 -4.07 -5.25
C THR A 243 26.16 -4.09 -6.51
N GLY A 244 25.34 -3.07 -6.73
CA GLY A 244 24.48 -2.96 -7.91
C GLY A 244 23.08 -3.57 -7.73
N GLN A 245 22.71 -3.98 -6.52
CA GLN A 245 21.39 -4.51 -6.26
C GLN A 245 20.40 -3.37 -6.01
N ARG A 246 19.28 -3.37 -6.72
CA ARG A 246 18.18 -2.46 -6.39
C ARG A 246 17.52 -2.90 -5.11
N ALA A 247 17.77 -2.15 -4.04
CA ALA A 247 17.38 -2.52 -2.69
C ALA A 247 16.21 -1.68 -2.18
N MET A 248 15.33 -2.32 -1.41
CA MET A 248 14.24 -1.69 -0.66
C MET A 248 14.13 -2.31 0.73
N VAL A 249 13.74 -1.51 1.69
CA VAL A 249 13.38 -1.93 3.05
C VAL A 249 11.99 -1.42 3.40
N ALA A 250 11.31 -2.06 4.34
CA ALA A 250 10.03 -1.57 4.84
C ALA A 250 9.94 -1.76 6.36
N THR A 251 9.33 -0.77 7.02
CA THR A 251 9.17 -0.69 8.46
C THR A 251 7.95 0.16 8.84
N SER A 252 7.86 0.59 10.08
CA SER A 252 6.89 1.55 10.62
C SER A 252 7.65 2.54 11.52
N GLY A 253 7.05 3.63 11.91
CA GLY A 253 7.68 4.78 12.59
C GLY A 253 8.78 4.46 13.60
N GLY A 254 8.54 3.56 14.57
CA GLY A 254 9.57 3.19 15.55
C GLY A 254 10.78 2.48 14.96
N GLY A 255 10.60 1.70 13.88
CA GLY A 255 11.71 1.09 13.15
C GLY A 255 12.38 2.10 12.21
N PHE A 256 11.62 3.04 11.64
CA PHE A 256 12.17 4.14 10.84
C PHE A 256 13.08 5.05 11.68
N ASP A 257 12.73 5.31 12.94
CA ASP A 257 13.59 6.01 13.89
C ASP A 257 15.01 5.40 13.97
N LEU A 258 15.09 4.08 14.02
CA LEU A 258 16.38 3.36 14.04
C LEU A 258 17.15 3.43 12.71
N MET A 259 16.49 3.79 11.60
CA MET A 259 17.11 3.90 10.28
C MET A 259 17.62 5.30 9.95
N THR A 260 17.36 6.30 10.77
CA THR A 260 17.65 7.72 10.46
C THR A 260 19.13 8.04 10.33
N GLU A 261 20.02 7.38 11.08
CA GLU A 261 21.47 7.51 10.89
C GLU A 261 21.90 6.97 9.50
N ALA A 262 21.40 5.80 9.15
CA ALA A 262 21.66 5.19 7.84
C ALA A 262 21.12 6.04 6.68
N LEU A 263 20.03 6.81 6.89
CA LEU A 263 19.51 7.77 5.92
C LEU A 263 20.52 8.90 5.66
N SER A 264 21.17 9.42 6.74
CA SER A 264 22.24 10.41 6.62
C SER A 264 23.43 9.86 5.82
N PHE A 265 23.85 8.64 6.14
CA PHE A 265 24.92 7.97 5.42
C PHE A 265 24.57 7.73 3.93
N ALA A 266 23.34 7.25 3.64
CA ALA A 266 22.89 7.03 2.26
C ALA A 266 22.94 8.32 1.42
N SER A 267 22.52 9.45 2.00
CA SER A 267 22.55 10.75 1.34
C SER A 267 23.97 11.25 1.10
N LEU A 268 24.85 11.21 2.13
CA LEU A 268 26.23 11.64 2.04
C LEU A 268 27.03 10.80 1.02
N ALA A 269 26.91 9.49 1.09
CA ALA A 269 27.60 8.54 0.24
C ALA A 269 26.92 8.31 -1.12
N GLU A 270 25.83 9.02 -1.38
CA GLU A 270 25.06 8.95 -2.63
C GLU A 270 24.68 7.51 -2.99
N ILE A 271 24.14 6.77 -2.01
CA ILE A 271 23.70 5.37 -2.17
C ILE A 271 22.19 5.34 -2.42
N PRO A 272 21.72 4.75 -3.53
CA PRO A 272 20.30 4.63 -3.81
C PRO A 272 19.63 3.65 -2.83
N LEU A 273 18.55 4.08 -2.19
CA LEU A 273 17.79 3.25 -1.27
C LEU A 273 16.32 3.68 -1.26
N VAL A 274 15.38 2.73 -1.22
CA VAL A 274 13.98 3.02 -0.92
C VAL A 274 13.63 2.48 0.46
N ILE A 275 13.06 3.34 1.30
CA ILE A 275 12.53 2.99 2.61
C ILE A 275 11.02 3.20 2.58
N VAL A 276 10.25 2.14 2.78
CA VAL A 276 8.80 2.23 2.95
C VAL A 276 8.51 2.37 4.44
N ASP A 277 7.97 3.51 4.84
CA ASP A 277 7.46 3.72 6.19
C ASP A 277 5.93 3.57 6.17
N SER A 278 5.45 2.49 6.76
CA SER A 278 4.03 2.19 6.87
C SER A 278 3.55 2.57 8.26
N GLN A 279 3.00 3.77 8.37
CA GLN A 279 2.64 4.41 9.62
C GLN A 279 1.50 3.70 10.35
N ARG A 280 1.52 3.79 11.66
CA ARG A 280 0.46 3.34 12.57
C ARG A 280 0.20 4.37 13.66
N ALA A 281 -0.88 4.19 14.41
CA ALA A 281 -1.30 5.17 15.39
C ALA A 281 -0.35 5.23 16.59
N SER A 282 -0.06 6.47 17.03
CA SER A 282 0.67 6.81 18.28
C SER A 282 2.19 6.56 18.22
N ALA A 283 2.90 7.12 19.19
CA ALA A 283 4.35 7.00 19.32
C ALA A 283 4.79 5.62 19.84
N SER A 284 6.06 5.27 19.64
CA SER A 284 6.66 3.99 20.03
C SER A 284 5.95 2.81 19.37
N THR A 285 5.63 1.74 20.09
CA THR A 285 4.81 0.63 19.56
C THR A 285 3.38 1.09 19.25
N GLY A 286 2.86 2.07 20.00
CA GLY A 286 1.56 2.68 19.79
C GLY A 286 0.41 1.69 19.76
N VAL A 287 -0.45 1.85 18.77
CA VAL A 287 -1.57 0.94 18.51
C VAL A 287 -1.37 0.29 17.13
N PRO A 288 -0.68 -0.86 17.06
CA PRO A 288 -0.17 -1.43 15.79
C PRO A 288 -1.24 -1.78 14.77
N THR A 289 -2.47 -2.00 15.23
CA THR A 289 -3.62 -2.42 14.40
C THR A 289 -4.50 -1.25 13.95
N TYR A 290 -4.18 -0.01 14.34
CA TYR A 290 -4.91 1.18 13.94
C TYR A 290 -4.08 2.09 13.04
N THR A 291 -4.76 2.71 12.07
CA THR A 291 -4.13 3.67 11.16
C THR A 291 -3.78 4.97 11.87
N GLY A 292 -2.76 5.65 11.39
CA GLY A 292 -2.33 6.97 11.85
C GLY A 292 -1.31 7.55 10.88
N GLN A 293 -1.12 8.86 10.92
CA GLN A 293 -0.18 9.60 10.07
C GLN A 293 0.76 10.44 10.95
N ALA A 294 1.42 9.78 11.93
CA ALA A 294 2.24 10.44 12.95
C ALA A 294 3.71 10.63 12.53
N ASP A 295 4.16 9.99 11.46
CA ASP A 295 5.58 9.88 11.13
C ASP A 295 6.03 10.92 10.07
N LEU A 296 5.15 11.87 9.68
CA LEU A 296 5.50 12.90 8.70
C LEU A 296 6.74 13.71 9.10
N ASN A 297 6.80 14.16 10.35
CA ASN A 297 7.91 15.00 10.80
C ASN A 297 9.24 14.26 10.75
N ILE A 298 9.28 12.99 11.13
CA ILE A 298 10.52 12.20 11.06
C ILE A 298 10.86 11.84 9.62
N ALA A 299 9.89 11.61 8.74
CA ALA A 299 10.15 11.39 7.31
C ALA A 299 10.76 12.64 6.65
N LEU A 300 10.27 13.83 7.02
CA LEU A 300 10.78 15.11 6.50
C LEU A 300 12.11 15.52 7.11
N ALA A 301 12.29 15.37 8.45
CA ALA A 301 13.41 15.89 9.20
C ALA A 301 14.38 14.82 9.74
N GLY A 302 14.07 13.53 9.58
CA GLY A 302 14.92 12.43 10.04
C GLY A 302 16.29 12.42 9.38
N GLY A 303 17.31 12.04 10.17
CA GLY A 303 18.72 12.17 9.83
C GLY A 303 19.35 13.46 10.35
N HIS A 304 20.61 13.67 10.04
CA HIS A 304 21.35 14.87 10.43
C HIS A 304 22.20 15.40 9.26
N GLY A 305 22.52 16.70 9.26
CA GLY A 305 23.19 17.39 8.19
C GLY A 305 22.26 17.77 7.02
N ASP A 306 22.83 18.28 5.95
CA ASP A 306 22.10 18.68 4.76
C ASP A 306 21.86 17.47 3.86
N LEU A 307 20.67 16.86 3.99
CA LEU A 307 20.31 15.64 3.28
C LEU A 307 19.60 15.93 1.95
N VAL A 308 19.98 15.22 0.91
CA VAL A 308 19.20 15.13 -0.34
C VAL A 308 18.43 13.82 -0.32
N LYS A 309 17.12 13.92 -0.19
CA LYS A 309 16.19 12.78 -0.18
C LYS A 309 14.87 13.16 -0.84
N LEU A 310 14.02 12.18 -1.09
CA LEU A 310 12.63 12.41 -1.48
C LEU A 310 11.69 11.76 -0.47
N VAL A 311 10.53 12.40 -0.25
CA VAL A 311 9.43 11.84 0.54
C VAL A 311 8.18 11.83 -0.33
N ILE A 312 7.60 10.65 -0.53
CA ILE A 312 6.46 10.41 -1.42
C ILE A 312 5.36 9.76 -0.61
N ALA A 313 4.14 10.31 -0.66
CA ALA A 313 2.99 9.84 0.09
C ALA A 313 1.83 9.40 -0.83
N PRO A 314 1.81 8.15 -1.29
CA PRO A 314 0.68 7.58 -1.99
C PRO A 314 -0.59 7.61 -1.13
N ALA A 315 -1.78 7.70 -1.76
CA ALA A 315 -3.05 7.82 -1.05
C ALA A 315 -3.94 6.57 -1.15
N ASP A 316 -3.61 5.64 -2.04
CA ASP A 316 -4.34 4.39 -2.28
C ASP A 316 -3.42 3.31 -2.84
N GLY A 317 -3.98 2.11 -3.10
CA GLY A 317 -3.20 0.99 -3.62
C GLY A 317 -2.65 1.19 -5.02
N GLN A 318 -3.36 1.88 -5.91
CA GLN A 318 -2.87 2.18 -7.26
C GLN A 318 -1.70 3.16 -7.20
N GLN A 319 -1.82 4.21 -6.38
CA GLN A 319 -0.71 5.14 -6.17
C GLN A 319 0.47 4.45 -5.47
N ALA A 320 0.24 3.55 -4.53
CA ALA A 320 1.30 2.75 -3.91
C ALA A 320 2.08 1.93 -4.96
N LEU A 321 1.39 1.30 -5.92
CA LEU A 321 2.00 0.60 -7.05
C LEU A 321 2.88 1.54 -7.89
N VAL A 322 2.29 2.60 -8.40
CA VAL A 322 2.94 3.52 -9.37
C VAL A 322 4.08 4.30 -8.71
N TRP A 323 3.85 4.83 -7.51
CA TRP A 323 4.84 5.69 -6.87
C TRP A 323 5.97 4.92 -6.20
N THR A 324 5.79 3.65 -5.81
CA THR A 324 6.92 2.81 -5.39
C THR A 324 7.81 2.44 -6.58
N ASN A 325 7.23 2.20 -7.76
CA ASN A 325 8.02 2.05 -9.00
C ASN A 325 8.85 3.31 -9.26
N ARG A 326 8.21 4.48 -9.26
CA ARG A 326 8.89 5.77 -9.43
C ARG A 326 9.95 6.03 -8.37
N ALA A 327 9.65 5.72 -7.09
CA ALA A 327 10.59 5.89 -5.98
C ALA A 327 11.89 5.12 -6.20
N LEU A 328 11.79 3.85 -6.60
CA LEU A 328 13.00 3.05 -6.85
C LEU A 328 13.76 3.52 -8.10
N ASN A 329 13.07 3.97 -9.14
CA ASN A 329 13.70 4.57 -10.31
C ASN A 329 14.38 5.90 -9.95
N LEU A 330 13.70 6.81 -9.23
CA LEU A 330 14.27 8.09 -8.79
C LEU A 330 15.48 7.89 -7.86
N ALA A 331 15.40 6.93 -6.93
CA ALA A 331 16.54 6.60 -6.07
C ALA A 331 17.78 6.22 -6.89
N TRP A 332 17.61 5.42 -7.94
CA TRP A 332 18.73 4.97 -8.79
C TRP A 332 19.17 6.01 -9.83
N THR A 333 18.25 6.83 -10.34
CA THR A 333 18.58 7.91 -11.26
C THR A 333 19.41 8.99 -10.59
N TYR A 334 19.03 9.38 -9.36
CA TYR A 334 19.69 10.47 -8.64
C TYR A 334 20.66 10.01 -7.55
N GLN A 335 20.74 8.71 -7.25
CA GLN A 335 21.59 8.14 -6.20
C GLN A 335 21.30 8.81 -4.85
N VAL A 336 20.04 8.73 -4.42
CA VAL A 336 19.52 9.32 -3.17
C VAL A 336 18.61 8.34 -2.46
N PRO A 337 18.44 8.46 -1.14
CA PRO A 337 17.37 7.76 -0.44
C PRO A 337 16.01 8.37 -0.78
N VAL A 338 15.01 7.49 -0.93
CA VAL A 338 13.61 7.86 -1.16
C VAL A 338 12.73 7.17 -0.12
N ILE A 339 11.92 7.95 0.57
CA ILE A 339 10.96 7.47 1.57
C ILE A 339 9.59 7.38 0.90
N VAL A 340 8.96 6.21 0.94
CA VAL A 340 7.57 6.00 0.57
C VAL A 340 6.76 5.94 1.85
N LEU A 341 6.01 7.01 2.13
CA LEU A 341 5.26 7.21 3.36
C LEU A 341 3.82 6.71 3.18
N LEU A 342 3.55 5.52 3.63
CA LEU A 342 2.22 4.90 3.67
C LEU A 342 1.64 4.96 5.07
N ASP A 343 0.41 4.52 5.23
CA ASP A 343 -0.17 4.21 6.52
C ASP A 343 -0.82 2.82 6.52
N LYS A 344 -1.28 2.36 7.68
CA LYS A 344 -1.87 1.02 7.85
C LYS A 344 -3.08 0.80 6.93
N GLU A 345 -3.89 1.83 6.74
CA GLU A 345 -5.08 1.71 5.90
C GLU A 345 -4.72 1.43 4.45
N ILE A 346 -3.74 2.18 3.90
CA ILE A 346 -3.26 1.94 2.54
C ILE A 346 -2.56 0.57 2.47
N SER A 347 -1.67 0.27 3.40
CA SER A 347 -0.82 -0.92 3.36
C SER A 347 -1.61 -2.23 3.41
N GLU A 348 -2.66 -2.29 4.25
CA GLU A 348 -3.46 -3.50 4.48
C GLU A 348 -4.82 -3.50 3.78
N GLY A 349 -5.29 -2.35 3.28
CA GLY A 349 -6.48 -2.25 2.44
C GLY A 349 -6.30 -3.00 1.13
N ASN A 350 -7.41 -3.49 0.54
CA ASN A 350 -7.40 -4.08 -0.78
C ASN A 350 -8.04 -3.13 -1.79
N TYR A 351 -7.45 -3.03 -2.96
CA TYR A 351 -7.82 -2.09 -4.00
C TYR A 351 -7.88 -2.79 -5.35
N THR A 352 -8.88 -2.45 -6.12
CA THR A 352 -8.90 -2.77 -7.54
C THR A 352 -7.92 -1.90 -8.28
N ILE A 353 -7.03 -2.52 -9.05
CA ILE A 353 -6.01 -1.86 -9.86
C ILE A 353 -6.14 -2.39 -11.28
N ALA A 354 -6.22 -1.51 -12.27
CA ALA A 354 -6.24 -1.92 -13.66
C ALA A 354 -4.93 -2.65 -14.02
N SER A 355 -5.04 -3.80 -14.70
CA SER A 355 -3.84 -4.58 -15.09
C SER A 355 -2.88 -3.79 -15.95
N GLU A 356 -3.40 -2.88 -16.78
CA GLU A 356 -2.62 -1.99 -17.64
C GLU A 356 -1.67 -1.08 -16.84
N GLU A 357 -2.08 -0.65 -15.64
CA GLU A 357 -1.20 0.14 -14.77
C GLU A 357 0.07 -0.64 -14.39
N LEU A 358 -0.06 -1.92 -14.08
CA LEU A 358 1.08 -2.78 -13.80
C LEU A 358 1.93 -3.05 -15.05
N GLU A 359 1.31 -3.21 -16.22
CA GLU A 359 1.99 -3.50 -17.48
C GLU A 359 2.80 -2.29 -17.97
N ASN A 360 2.32 -1.08 -17.76
CA ASN A 360 2.96 0.16 -18.17
C ASN A 360 4.17 0.55 -17.31
N LEU A 361 4.32 -0.05 -16.13
CA LEU A 361 5.46 0.24 -15.25
C LEU A 361 6.75 -0.37 -15.78
N GLN A 362 7.82 0.42 -15.74
CA GLN A 362 9.11 0.03 -16.27
C GLN A 362 10.26 0.32 -15.31
N LYS A 363 11.36 -0.37 -15.55
CA LYS A 363 12.66 -0.10 -14.92
C LYS A 363 13.41 0.92 -15.75
N GLU A 364 13.75 2.05 -15.16
CA GLU A 364 14.64 3.04 -15.77
C GLU A 364 16.11 2.64 -15.64
N LYS A 365 16.92 3.10 -16.59
CA LYS A 365 18.37 2.81 -16.59
C LYS A 365 19.09 3.77 -15.66
N ALA A 366 19.90 3.23 -14.76
CA ALA A 366 20.85 4.03 -13.99
C ALA A 366 22.00 4.50 -14.89
N LEU A 367 22.62 5.62 -14.54
CA LEU A 367 23.83 6.10 -15.18
C LEU A 367 25.01 5.22 -14.73
N LEU A 368 25.56 4.42 -15.65
CA LEU A 368 26.66 3.50 -15.36
C LEU A 368 27.97 3.99 -15.98
N TRP A 369 29.08 3.75 -15.29
CA TRP A 369 30.43 4.01 -15.82
C TRP A 369 30.76 3.06 -16.97
N SER A 370 31.25 3.61 -18.07
CA SER A 370 31.56 2.87 -19.32
C SER A 370 32.88 2.13 -19.29
N GLY A 371 33.78 2.44 -18.35
CA GLY A 371 35.13 1.86 -18.29
C GLY A 371 36.16 2.55 -19.16
N SER A 372 35.85 3.72 -19.79
CA SER A 372 36.75 4.41 -20.73
C SER A 372 37.77 5.31 -20.05
N ASP A 373 37.45 5.84 -18.85
CA ASP A 373 38.28 6.83 -18.15
C ASP A 373 38.56 6.37 -16.72
N GLU A 374 39.37 7.12 -15.96
CA GLU A 374 39.55 6.89 -14.53
C GLU A 374 38.20 6.96 -13.82
N TYR A 375 37.88 5.96 -12.99
CA TYR A 375 36.63 5.94 -12.23
C TYR A 375 36.70 6.92 -11.06
N LEU A 376 35.78 7.89 -11.07
CA LEU A 376 35.57 8.83 -9.98
C LEU A 376 34.15 8.58 -9.43
N ARG A 377 34.04 7.97 -8.23
CA ARG A 377 32.73 7.67 -7.63
C ARG A 377 31.87 8.92 -7.44
N TYR A 378 32.52 10.04 -7.20
CA TYR A 378 31.89 11.33 -6.92
C TYR A 378 32.41 12.42 -7.87
N ASP A 379 32.34 12.15 -9.19
CA ASP A 379 32.78 13.10 -10.22
C ASP A 379 32.03 14.44 -10.08
N LEU A 380 32.77 15.54 -10.07
CA LEU A 380 32.24 16.90 -9.92
C LEU A 380 31.70 17.51 -11.22
N LYS A 381 31.87 16.84 -12.37
CA LYS A 381 31.38 17.34 -13.66
C LYS A 381 29.87 17.47 -13.72
N ASN A 382 29.16 16.56 -13.04
CA ASN A 382 27.70 16.51 -13.02
C ASN A 382 27.19 16.25 -11.60
N PRO A 383 25.99 16.70 -11.26
CA PRO A 383 25.39 16.40 -9.96
C PRO A 383 25.26 14.90 -9.68
N VAL A 384 25.01 14.08 -10.72
CA VAL A 384 24.90 12.63 -10.62
C VAL A 384 26.12 12.01 -11.33
N SER A 385 26.90 11.22 -10.61
CA SER A 385 28.08 10.54 -11.15
C SER A 385 27.74 9.16 -11.69
N PRO A 386 28.43 8.66 -12.75
CA PRO A 386 28.25 7.29 -13.21
C PRO A 386 28.60 6.26 -12.12
N LEU A 387 27.78 5.21 -11.97
CA LEU A 387 28.00 4.13 -11.00
C LEU A 387 28.87 3.02 -11.58
N ALA A 388 29.85 2.57 -10.81
CA ALA A 388 30.49 1.27 -10.95
C ALA A 388 30.25 0.45 -9.66
N PHE A 389 30.39 -0.85 -9.75
CA PHE A 389 30.10 -1.76 -8.64
C PHE A 389 31.33 -2.58 -8.27
N TYR A 390 31.39 -3.01 -6.99
CA TYR A 390 32.50 -3.84 -6.50
C TYR A 390 32.71 -5.06 -7.38
N GLY A 391 33.98 -5.28 -7.77
CA GLY A 391 34.40 -6.35 -8.70
C GLY A 391 34.41 -5.94 -10.18
N GLN A 392 33.97 -4.73 -10.53
CA GLN A 392 34.08 -4.22 -11.90
C GLN A 392 35.54 -3.90 -12.21
N LYS A 393 36.04 -4.42 -13.33
CA LYS A 393 37.43 -4.22 -13.77
C LYS A 393 37.75 -2.74 -13.89
N ASP A 394 38.92 -2.33 -13.42
CA ASP A 394 39.49 -0.97 -13.48
C ASP A 394 38.71 0.09 -12.66
N ALA A 395 37.66 -0.30 -11.92
CA ALA A 395 36.97 0.59 -11.02
C ALA A 395 37.46 0.40 -9.58
N VAL A 396 38.17 1.40 -9.05
CA VAL A 396 38.48 1.46 -7.60
C VAL A 396 37.36 2.19 -6.89
N ILE A 397 36.59 1.48 -6.08
CA ILE A 397 35.42 2.01 -5.39
C ILE A 397 35.72 2.17 -3.91
N LYS A 398 35.59 3.39 -3.40
CA LYS A 398 35.65 3.69 -1.98
C LYS A 398 34.40 4.48 -1.56
N ILE A 399 33.75 4.03 -0.53
CA ILE A 399 32.57 4.65 0.09
C ILE A 399 32.91 4.87 1.57
N THR A 400 32.63 6.05 2.08
CA THR A 400 32.92 6.46 3.47
C THR A 400 31.78 7.31 4.02
N SER A 401 31.66 7.34 5.34
CA SER A 401 30.75 8.22 6.08
C SER A 401 31.38 9.60 6.40
N TYR A 402 32.63 9.81 6.02
CA TYR A 402 33.30 11.11 6.14
C TYR A 402 33.03 11.98 4.91
N GLU A 403 33.19 13.30 5.03
CA GLU A 403 33.37 14.16 3.85
C GLU A 403 34.59 13.68 3.06
N HIS A 404 34.51 13.73 1.75
CA HIS A 404 35.44 13.01 0.88
C HIS A 404 35.67 13.72 -0.44
N ASP A 405 36.74 13.34 -1.12
CA ASP A 405 37.07 13.78 -2.46
C ASP A 405 36.30 12.96 -3.54
N GLN A 406 36.58 13.26 -4.80
CA GLN A 406 35.95 12.56 -5.95
C GLN A 406 36.20 11.04 -5.97
N LYS A 407 37.27 10.56 -5.33
CA LYS A 407 37.60 9.13 -5.24
C LYS A 407 36.99 8.44 -4.01
N GLY A 408 36.33 9.20 -3.14
CA GLY A 408 35.79 8.70 -1.88
C GLY A 408 36.81 8.61 -0.76
N ILE A 409 37.92 9.33 -0.87
CA ILE A 409 38.94 9.43 0.17
C ILE A 409 38.55 10.55 1.12
N ALA A 410 38.51 10.25 2.44
CA ALA A 410 38.16 11.22 3.46
C ALA A 410 39.03 12.48 3.37
N SER A 411 38.43 13.65 3.50
CA SER A 411 39.11 14.93 3.38
C SER A 411 38.57 15.93 4.41
N GLU A 412 39.48 16.71 5.02
CA GLU A 412 39.17 17.85 5.88
C GLU A 412 39.46 19.19 5.16
N ASP A 413 39.88 19.15 3.89
CA ASP A 413 40.12 20.34 3.08
C ASP A 413 38.79 21.07 2.81
N SER A 414 38.72 22.33 3.22
CA SER A 414 37.51 23.15 3.10
C SER A 414 37.02 23.34 1.66
N GLN A 415 37.95 23.41 0.67
CA GLN A 415 37.59 23.57 -0.72
C GLN A 415 37.04 22.28 -1.33
N VAL A 416 37.55 21.12 -0.88
CA VAL A 416 37.00 19.80 -1.26
C VAL A 416 35.59 19.64 -0.70
N ILE A 417 35.40 19.93 0.59
CA ILE A 417 34.12 19.86 1.26
C ILE A 417 33.10 20.76 0.58
N GLU A 418 33.44 22.02 0.33
CA GLU A 418 32.55 22.98 -0.33
C GLU A 418 32.09 22.47 -1.71
N LYS A 419 32.98 21.96 -2.55
CA LYS A 419 32.64 21.43 -3.88
C LYS A 419 31.73 20.21 -3.80
N MET A 420 31.96 19.32 -2.82
CA MET A 420 31.10 18.14 -2.61
C MET A 420 29.71 18.53 -2.13
N GLN A 421 29.59 19.51 -1.22
CA GLN A 421 28.32 20.06 -0.79
C GLN A 421 27.56 20.71 -1.96
N GLN A 422 28.24 21.54 -2.74
CA GLN A 422 27.65 22.16 -3.95
C GLN A 422 27.13 21.10 -4.93
N LYS A 423 27.89 20.01 -5.15
CA LYS A 423 27.46 18.89 -6.00
C LYS A 423 26.15 18.26 -5.49
N ARG A 424 26.07 17.94 -4.18
CA ARG A 424 24.87 17.35 -3.58
C ARG A 424 23.67 18.30 -3.64
N LEU A 425 23.86 19.60 -3.37
CA LEU A 425 22.80 20.61 -3.49
C LEU A 425 22.32 20.79 -4.93
N ALA A 426 23.26 20.80 -5.90
CA ALA A 426 22.91 20.86 -7.32
C ALA A 426 22.07 19.65 -7.77
N LYS A 427 22.27 18.49 -7.16
CA LYS A 427 21.43 17.29 -7.38
C LYS A 427 19.99 17.54 -6.96
N LEU A 428 19.75 18.19 -5.79
CA LEU A 428 18.41 18.55 -5.35
C LEU A 428 17.69 19.47 -6.33
N GLU A 429 18.38 20.46 -6.85
CA GLU A 429 17.81 21.38 -7.85
C GLU A 429 17.49 20.65 -9.18
N GLN A 430 18.33 19.70 -9.59
CA GLN A 430 18.05 18.85 -10.74
C GLN A 430 16.79 17.99 -10.50
N ILE A 431 16.66 17.36 -9.34
CA ILE A 431 15.47 16.60 -8.95
C ILE A 431 14.21 17.47 -9.04
N LYS A 432 14.23 18.66 -8.43
CA LYS A 432 13.09 19.59 -8.48
C LYS A 432 12.68 19.90 -9.91
N LYS A 433 13.65 20.23 -10.77
CA LYS A 433 13.39 20.58 -12.16
C LYS A 433 12.82 19.41 -12.97
N GLU A 434 13.42 18.22 -12.86
CA GLU A 434 13.04 17.07 -13.68
C GLU A 434 11.73 16.44 -13.22
N THR A 435 11.43 16.49 -11.92
CA THR A 435 10.14 16.00 -11.39
C THR A 435 8.98 16.94 -11.66
N GLN A 436 9.19 18.19 -12.06
CA GLN A 436 8.11 19.13 -12.40
C GLN A 436 7.14 18.61 -13.48
N ALA A 437 7.61 17.77 -14.39
CA ALA A 437 6.76 17.15 -15.43
C ALA A 437 5.84 16.05 -14.88
N MET A 438 6.04 15.59 -13.65
CA MET A 438 5.23 14.56 -13.01
C MET A 438 3.98 15.17 -12.35
N ASP A 439 2.96 14.33 -12.15
CA ASP A 439 1.75 14.71 -11.39
C ASP A 439 2.04 14.68 -9.88
N LEU A 440 2.75 15.71 -9.41
CA LEU A 440 3.19 15.80 -8.01
C LEU A 440 2.08 16.21 -7.05
N VAL A 441 1.01 16.84 -7.55
CA VAL A 441 -0.11 17.37 -6.78
C VAL A 441 -1.41 17.11 -7.52
N HIS A 442 -2.40 16.60 -6.83
CA HIS A 442 -3.77 16.55 -7.33
C HIS A 442 -4.56 17.74 -6.76
N ILE A 443 -5.18 18.52 -7.65
CA ILE A 443 -6.02 19.67 -7.28
C ILE A 443 -7.42 19.46 -7.86
N SER A 444 -8.45 19.68 -7.05
CA SER A 444 -9.85 19.60 -7.47
C SER A 444 -10.73 20.54 -6.63
N GLY A 445 -12.05 20.53 -6.88
CA GLY A 445 -13.01 21.42 -6.20
C GLY A 445 -13.13 22.78 -6.90
N GLU A 446 -13.64 23.78 -6.18
CA GLU A 446 -13.93 25.10 -6.73
C GLU A 446 -12.64 25.91 -6.92
N PRO A 447 -12.26 26.28 -8.17
CA PRO A 447 -11.00 26.97 -8.43
C PRO A 447 -10.85 28.30 -7.67
N GLU A 448 -11.96 29.04 -7.54
CA GLU A 448 -12.02 30.39 -6.92
C GLU A 448 -12.33 30.34 -5.41
N ALA A 449 -12.36 29.16 -4.80
CA ALA A 449 -12.63 29.04 -3.37
C ALA A 449 -11.54 29.74 -2.54
N LYS A 450 -11.99 30.57 -1.56
CA LYS A 450 -11.08 31.22 -0.61
C LYS A 450 -10.50 30.29 0.45
N THR A 451 -11.07 29.11 0.57
CA THR A 451 -10.63 28.07 1.53
C THR A 451 -10.21 26.83 0.77
N ALA A 452 -9.08 26.28 1.16
CA ALA A 452 -8.58 25.02 0.62
C ALA A 452 -8.37 24.01 1.75
N ILE A 453 -8.58 22.73 1.44
CA ILE A 453 -8.16 21.61 2.28
C ILE A 453 -6.91 21.01 1.64
N LEU A 454 -5.81 20.99 2.41
CA LEU A 454 -4.58 20.34 2.03
C LEU A 454 -4.42 19.09 2.89
N THR A 455 -4.24 17.92 2.23
CA THR A 455 -4.03 16.64 2.90
C THR A 455 -3.15 15.70 2.06
N TRP A 456 -2.73 14.59 2.67
CA TRP A 456 -1.90 13.58 2.04
C TRP A 456 -2.26 12.17 2.54
N GLY A 457 -1.81 11.11 1.86
CA GLY A 457 -2.02 9.72 2.25
C GLY A 457 -3.50 9.31 2.27
N SER A 458 -3.88 8.39 3.14
CA SER A 458 -5.23 7.79 3.21
C SER A 458 -6.35 8.78 3.57
N SER A 459 -6.03 9.95 4.11
CA SER A 459 -7.01 11.01 4.39
C SER A 459 -7.67 11.61 3.15
N LEU A 460 -7.18 11.24 1.94
CA LEU A 460 -7.61 11.76 0.65
C LEU A 460 -9.13 11.80 0.48
N GLU A 461 -9.78 10.65 0.59
CA GLU A 461 -11.18 10.53 0.17
C GLU A 461 -12.13 11.29 1.09
N VAL A 462 -11.94 11.17 2.41
CA VAL A 462 -12.75 11.88 3.40
C VAL A 462 -12.63 13.39 3.21
N ALA A 463 -11.40 13.87 3.04
CA ALA A 463 -11.11 15.29 2.86
C ALA A 463 -11.65 15.83 1.52
N GLN A 464 -11.58 15.02 0.45
CA GLN A 464 -12.09 15.39 -0.87
C GLN A 464 -13.62 15.52 -0.87
N VAL A 465 -14.33 14.54 -0.28
CA VAL A 465 -15.79 14.58 -0.14
C VAL A 465 -16.22 15.78 0.70
N PHE A 466 -15.53 16.04 1.82
CA PHE A 466 -15.82 17.19 2.65
C PHE A 466 -15.57 18.51 1.92
N ALA A 467 -14.46 18.64 1.18
CA ALA A 467 -14.17 19.82 0.37
C ALA A 467 -15.28 20.08 -0.66
N GLN A 468 -15.71 19.03 -1.36
CA GLN A 468 -16.79 19.11 -2.36
C GLN A 468 -18.12 19.57 -1.72
N GLN A 469 -18.50 19.00 -0.56
CA GLN A 469 -19.73 19.38 0.15
C GLN A 469 -19.73 20.83 0.63
N LYS A 470 -18.54 21.39 0.94
CA LYS A 470 -18.37 22.76 1.41
C LYS A 470 -18.04 23.77 0.33
N GLY A 471 -17.87 23.34 -0.93
CA GLY A 471 -17.44 24.23 -2.01
C GLY A 471 -16.01 24.74 -1.80
N PHE A 472 -15.12 23.93 -1.25
CA PHE A 472 -13.73 24.28 -1.00
C PHE A 472 -12.83 23.73 -2.13
N LYS A 473 -11.67 24.36 -2.30
CA LYS A 473 -10.58 23.81 -3.10
C LYS A 473 -9.96 22.63 -2.35
N PHE A 474 -9.61 21.59 -3.07
CA PHE A 474 -8.94 20.42 -2.52
C PHE A 474 -7.56 20.28 -3.13
N ILE A 475 -6.53 20.10 -2.29
CA ILE A 475 -5.12 20.01 -2.70
C ILE A 475 -4.52 18.78 -2.02
N LYS A 476 -3.96 17.86 -2.83
CA LYS A 476 -3.26 16.68 -2.36
C LYS A 476 -1.87 16.61 -3.00
N PRO A 477 -0.79 16.99 -2.31
CA PRO A 477 0.55 16.69 -2.74
C PRO A 477 0.80 15.18 -2.59
N ILE A 478 1.50 14.61 -3.57
CA ILE A 478 2.00 13.23 -3.54
C ILE A 478 3.47 13.24 -3.14
N VAL A 479 4.25 14.17 -3.67
CA VAL A 479 5.64 14.40 -3.23
C VAL A 479 5.62 15.47 -2.15
N LEU A 480 6.14 15.13 -0.96
CA LEU A 480 6.18 15.99 0.21
C LEU A 480 7.54 16.63 0.43
N ASP A 481 8.61 16.01 -0.10
CA ASP A 481 9.97 16.57 -0.11
C ASP A 481 10.69 16.12 -1.39
N PRO A 482 11.21 17.03 -2.22
CA PRO A 482 11.00 18.48 -2.16
C PRO A 482 9.54 18.87 -2.43
N PHE A 483 9.00 19.76 -1.59
CA PHE A 483 7.61 20.16 -1.72
C PHE A 483 7.36 20.98 -3.00
N PRO A 484 6.38 20.64 -3.83
CA PRO A 484 6.14 21.28 -5.13
C PRO A 484 5.37 22.62 -5.00
N GLN A 485 5.97 23.62 -4.38
CA GLN A 485 5.35 24.91 -4.04
C GLN A 485 4.71 25.62 -5.23
N GLU A 486 5.32 25.52 -6.42
CA GLU A 486 4.82 26.18 -7.63
C GLU A 486 3.52 25.57 -8.18
N LYS A 487 3.15 24.36 -7.71
CA LYS A 487 1.94 23.64 -8.15
C LYS A 487 0.80 23.71 -7.15
N VAL A 488 1.00 24.26 -5.96
CA VAL A 488 0.04 24.40 -4.88
C VAL A 488 -0.45 25.84 -4.78
#